data_80e6d9f72e80a05e5f7f6edc592a9e25
#
_entry.id   80e6d9f72e80a05e5f7f6edc592a9e25
#
_cell.length_a   1.000
_cell.length_b   1.000
_cell.length_c   1.000
_cell.angle_alpha   90.00
_cell.angle_beta   90.00
_cell.angle_gamma   90.00
#
_symmetry.space_group_name_H-M   'P 1'
#
loop_
_entity.id
_entity.type
_entity.pdbx_description
1 polymer ?
#
loop_
_entity_poly.entity_id
_entity_poly.type
_entity_poly.pdbx_seq_one_letter_code
_entity_poly.pdbx_strand_id
1 'polypeptide(L)'
;MIVLTVSLGMTLAIAPARAQDAFANAASGRALAKAWCAECHRVEPNAPGASVADFTEVANLPSTTALSLKVFLQSSHKDMPNLILKPAEADDIIAYILSLKRN
;
A
#
# COMPACT_ATOMS: atom_id res chain seq x y z
N MET A 1 -53.52 -31.67 -27.03
CA MET A 1 -52.94 -31.04 -25.85
C MET A 1 -51.43 -31.01 -26.04
N ILE A 2 -50.87 -29.86 -26.31
CA ILE A 2 -49.43 -29.66 -26.50
C ILE A 2 -48.89 -29.10 -25.20
N VAL A 3 -48.03 -29.87 -24.53
CA VAL A 3 -47.38 -29.43 -23.29
C VAL A 3 -46.09 -28.74 -23.69
N LEU A 4 -46.05 -27.40 -23.57
CA LEU A 4 -44.84 -26.63 -23.73
C LEU A 4 -44.01 -26.70 -22.42
N THR A 5 -42.90 -27.43 -22.44
CA THR A 5 -41.90 -27.38 -21.35
C THR A 5 -41.01 -26.19 -21.54
N VAL A 6 -41.21 -25.17 -20.70
CA VAL A 6 -40.31 -24.00 -20.61
C VAL A 6 -39.09 -24.43 -19.80
N SER A 7 -37.94 -24.62 -20.49
CA SER A 7 -36.66 -24.86 -19.85
C SER A 7 -36.08 -23.52 -19.38
N LEU A 8 -36.10 -23.29 -18.06
CA LEU A 8 -35.52 -22.12 -17.45
C LEU A 8 -34.01 -22.33 -17.35
N GLY A 9 -33.27 -21.83 -18.34
CA GLY A 9 -31.81 -21.84 -18.35
C GLY A 9 -31.26 -20.87 -17.30
N MET A 10 -30.77 -21.40 -16.20
CA MET A 10 -30.04 -20.61 -15.18
C MET A 10 -28.64 -20.34 -15.68
N THR A 11 -28.43 -19.15 -16.26
CA THR A 11 -27.09 -18.68 -16.60
C THR A 11 -26.37 -18.30 -15.32
N LEU A 12 -25.41 -19.12 -14.92
CA LEU A 12 -24.48 -18.78 -13.85
C LEU A 12 -23.56 -17.66 -14.37
N ALA A 13 -23.80 -16.43 -13.95
CA ALA A 13 -22.88 -15.34 -14.20
C ALA A 13 -21.61 -15.56 -13.37
N ILE A 14 -20.56 -16.05 -14.04
CA ILE A 14 -19.23 -16.09 -13.45
C ILE A 14 -18.75 -14.63 -13.40
N ALA A 15 -18.90 -14.01 -12.23
CA ALA A 15 -18.24 -12.72 -11.99
C ALA A 15 -16.73 -12.94 -12.13
N PRO A 16 -16.01 -12.10 -12.91
CA PRO A 16 -14.58 -12.19 -12.96
C PRO A 16 -14.04 -12.01 -11.54
N ALA A 17 -13.27 -12.97 -11.06
CA ALA A 17 -12.48 -12.78 -9.85
C ALA A 17 -11.62 -11.55 -10.10
N ARG A 18 -11.98 -10.43 -9.47
CA ARG A 18 -11.15 -9.23 -9.51
C ARG A 18 -9.83 -9.63 -8.89
N ALA A 19 -8.76 -9.40 -9.62
CA ALA A 19 -7.42 -9.43 -9.11
C ALA A 19 -7.28 -8.30 -8.06
N GLN A 20 -7.86 -8.52 -6.87
CA GLN A 20 -7.74 -7.60 -5.74
C GLN A 20 -6.37 -7.68 -5.10
N ASP A 21 -5.58 -8.67 -5.50
CA ASP A 21 -4.24 -8.92 -4.97
C ASP A 21 -3.14 -8.11 -5.68
N ALA A 22 -3.49 -7.29 -6.67
CA ALA A 22 -2.51 -6.52 -7.44
C ALA A 22 -2.38 -5.05 -7.01
N PHE A 23 -3.21 -4.58 -6.09
CA PHE A 23 -3.16 -3.18 -5.66
C PHE A 23 -2.67 -3.10 -4.22
N ALA A 24 -1.45 -2.57 -4.08
CA ALA A 24 -0.93 -2.14 -2.80
C ALA A 24 -1.97 -1.30 -2.04
N ASN A 25 -2.15 -1.58 -0.76
CA ASN A 25 -3.21 -1.01 0.05
C ASN A 25 -2.64 0.08 0.97
N ALA A 26 -2.95 1.34 0.68
CA ALA A 26 -2.48 2.47 1.48
C ALA A 26 -2.98 2.44 2.94
N ALA A 27 -4.18 1.94 3.21
CA ALA A 27 -4.69 1.83 4.58
C ALA A 27 -3.91 0.76 5.38
N SER A 28 -3.62 -0.36 4.76
CA SER A 28 -2.73 -1.39 5.31
C SER A 28 -1.32 -0.85 5.54
N GLY A 29 -0.78 -0.14 4.56
CA GLY A 29 0.53 0.51 4.65
C GLY A 29 0.61 1.54 5.77
N ARG A 30 -0.45 2.31 5.99
CA ARG A 30 -0.54 3.24 7.13
C ARG A 30 -0.45 2.50 8.45
N ALA A 31 -1.17 1.39 8.61
CA ALA A 31 -1.14 0.59 9.83
C ALA A 31 0.26 0.00 10.09
N LEU A 32 0.90 -0.53 9.05
CA LEU A 32 2.27 -1.04 9.13
C LEU A 32 3.28 0.06 9.47
N ALA A 33 3.19 1.21 8.83
CA ALA A 33 4.06 2.35 9.09
C ALA A 33 3.93 2.84 10.54
N LYS A 34 2.71 2.91 11.07
CA LYS A 34 2.47 3.26 12.48
C LYS A 34 3.07 2.25 13.44
N ALA A 35 3.01 0.97 13.10
CA ALA A 35 3.54 -0.09 13.96
C ALA A 35 5.07 -0.17 13.96
N TRP A 36 5.72 0.09 12.81
CA TRP A 36 7.14 -0.21 12.63
C TRP A 36 8.05 0.98 12.35
N CYS A 37 7.50 2.09 11.89
CA CYS A 37 8.28 3.25 11.45
C CYS A 37 8.09 4.47 12.37
N ALA A 38 6.99 4.55 13.10
CA ALA A 38 6.60 5.73 13.87
C ALA A 38 7.52 6.06 15.04
N GLU A 39 8.32 5.11 15.50
CA GLU A 39 9.29 5.34 16.57
C GLU A 39 10.36 6.37 16.15
N CYS A 40 10.73 6.37 14.87
CA CYS A 40 11.76 7.25 14.32
C CYS A 40 11.23 8.24 13.29
N HIS A 41 10.22 7.86 12.52
CA HIS A 41 9.64 8.69 11.46
C HIS A 41 8.32 9.33 11.90
N ARG A 42 8.06 10.55 11.45
CA ARG A 42 6.70 11.07 11.43
C ARG A 42 5.98 10.43 10.27
N VAL A 43 5.09 9.47 10.59
CA VAL A 43 4.41 8.67 9.57
C VAL A 43 3.07 9.26 9.15
N GLU A 44 2.48 10.13 9.97
CA GLU A 44 1.22 10.80 9.66
C GLU A 44 1.39 12.30 9.61
N PRO A 45 0.65 13.01 8.74
CA PRO A 45 0.59 14.46 8.76
C PRO A 45 0.20 14.97 10.16
N ASN A 46 0.89 16.00 10.63
CA ASN A 46 0.64 16.63 11.93
C ASN A 46 0.84 15.74 13.19
N ALA A 47 1.39 14.55 13.05
CA ALA A 47 1.77 13.75 14.20
C ALA A 47 2.91 14.42 14.97
N PRO A 48 3.00 14.25 16.32
CA PRO A 48 4.08 14.83 17.09
C PRO A 48 5.43 14.22 16.72
N GLY A 49 6.44 15.07 16.76
CA GLY A 49 7.88 14.87 16.71
C GLY A 49 8.42 13.62 15.98
N ALA A 50 9.26 13.86 14.99
CA ALA A 50 10.14 12.86 14.45
C ALA A 50 11.57 13.38 14.48
N SER A 51 12.52 12.50 14.76
CA SER A 51 13.95 12.81 14.71
C SER A 51 14.56 12.63 13.33
N VAL A 52 13.84 11.98 12.42
CA VAL A 52 14.26 11.67 11.05
C VAL A 52 13.17 11.99 10.05
N ALA A 53 13.41 11.75 8.77
CA ALA A 53 12.56 12.17 7.66
C ALA A 53 11.08 11.86 7.87
N ASP A 54 10.27 12.89 7.64
CA ASP A 54 8.81 12.84 7.65
C ASP A 54 8.30 12.18 6.37
N PHE A 55 7.35 11.28 6.46
CA PHE A 55 6.80 10.60 5.29
C PHE A 55 6.08 11.55 4.33
N THR A 56 5.49 12.64 4.83
CA THR A 56 4.92 13.68 3.97
C THR A 56 5.99 14.42 3.18
N GLU A 57 7.11 14.72 3.80
CA GLU A 57 8.26 15.33 3.12
C GLU A 57 8.83 14.37 2.07
N VAL A 58 9.08 13.12 2.46
CA VAL A 58 9.58 12.08 1.55
C VAL A 58 8.65 11.92 0.35
N ALA A 59 7.34 11.85 0.57
CA ALA A 59 6.35 11.71 -0.51
C ALA A 59 6.44 12.84 -1.54
N ASN A 60 6.80 14.05 -1.11
CA ASN A 60 6.80 15.25 -1.93
C ASN A 60 8.18 15.61 -2.54
N LEU A 61 9.20 14.80 -2.29
CA LEU A 61 10.48 14.96 -3.00
C LEU A 61 10.33 14.64 -4.50
N PRO A 62 10.97 15.43 -5.39
CA PRO A 62 10.89 15.18 -6.83
C PRO A 62 11.36 13.79 -7.26
N SER A 63 12.29 13.19 -6.51
CA SER A 63 12.86 11.88 -6.77
C SER A 63 12.03 10.71 -6.21
N THR A 64 10.97 11.00 -5.47
CA THR A 64 10.16 9.94 -4.84
C THR A 64 9.22 9.29 -5.85
N THR A 65 9.48 8.04 -6.12
CA THR A 65 8.69 7.14 -6.96
C THR A 65 8.46 5.82 -6.23
N ALA A 66 7.52 5.01 -6.68
CA ALA A 66 7.33 3.65 -6.14
C ALA A 66 8.62 2.83 -6.21
N LEU A 67 9.37 2.94 -7.30
CA LEU A 67 10.62 2.22 -7.49
C LEU A 67 11.71 2.71 -6.54
N SER A 68 11.89 4.02 -6.39
CA SER A 68 12.89 4.55 -5.47
C SER A 68 12.59 4.17 -4.02
N LEU A 69 11.34 4.21 -3.60
CA LEU A 69 10.92 3.77 -2.27
C LEU A 69 11.16 2.27 -2.08
N LYS A 70 10.91 1.46 -3.10
CA LYS A 70 11.18 0.01 -3.04
C LYS A 70 12.65 -0.28 -2.82
N VAL A 71 13.54 0.41 -3.52
CA VAL A 71 15.00 0.30 -3.32
C VAL A 71 15.38 0.75 -1.92
N PHE A 72 14.86 1.85 -1.43
CA PHE A 72 15.14 2.36 -0.08
C PHE A 72 14.71 1.39 1.01
N LEU A 73 13.54 0.81 0.91
CA LEU A 73 13.02 -0.13 1.92
C LEU A 73 13.77 -1.48 1.93
N GLN A 74 14.45 -1.81 0.83
CA GLN A 74 15.28 -3.01 0.72
C GLN A 74 16.76 -2.75 1.04
N SER A 75 17.13 -1.49 1.25
CA SER A 75 18.51 -1.06 1.50
C SER A 75 18.63 -0.57 2.93
N SER A 76 19.72 -0.92 3.60
CA SER A 76 20.08 -0.26 4.85
C SER A 76 20.48 1.18 4.56
N HIS A 77 19.75 2.15 5.09
CA HIS A 77 20.21 3.53 5.10
C HIS A 77 20.60 3.93 6.53
N LYS A 78 21.38 4.99 6.62
CA LYS A 78 22.04 5.41 7.85
C LYS A 78 21.06 5.40 9.04
N ASP A 79 21.46 4.72 10.11
CA ASP A 79 20.76 4.63 11.38
C ASP A 79 19.36 3.99 11.34
N MET A 80 18.93 3.47 10.20
CA MET A 80 17.69 2.73 10.09
C MET A 80 17.91 1.23 10.38
N PRO A 81 17.10 0.61 11.26
CA PRO A 81 17.15 -0.83 11.46
C PRO A 81 16.90 -1.58 10.17
N ASN A 82 17.57 -2.71 9.98
CA ASN A 82 17.32 -3.57 8.84
C ASN A 82 16.00 -4.32 9.02
N LEU A 83 14.91 -3.72 8.55
CA LEU A 83 13.58 -4.33 8.60
C LEU A 83 13.43 -5.33 7.47
N ILE A 84 13.08 -6.56 7.82
CA ILE A 84 12.75 -7.58 6.83
C ILE A 84 11.25 -7.47 6.52
N LEU A 85 10.93 -6.77 5.43
CA LEU A 85 9.58 -6.61 4.94
C LEU A 85 9.27 -7.68 3.89
N LYS A 86 8.09 -8.28 3.98
CA LYS A 86 7.55 -9.05 2.87
C LYS A 86 7.26 -8.14 1.68
N PRO A 87 7.35 -8.61 0.44
CA PRO A 87 7.08 -7.77 -0.73
C PRO A 87 5.74 -7.02 -0.68
N ALA A 88 4.67 -7.69 -0.27
CA ALA A 88 3.35 -7.09 -0.14
C ALA A 88 3.30 -5.99 0.96
N GLU A 89 3.99 -6.19 2.07
CA GLU A 89 4.08 -5.20 3.14
C GLU A 89 4.84 -3.95 2.68
N ALA A 90 5.92 -4.13 1.95
CA ALA A 90 6.66 -3.03 1.35
C ALA A 90 5.81 -2.26 0.33
N ASP A 91 5.09 -2.96 -0.53
CA ASP A 91 4.21 -2.36 -1.52
C ASP A 91 3.06 -1.56 -0.85
N ASP A 92 2.49 -2.07 0.23
CA ASP A 92 1.47 -1.36 1.02
C ASP A 92 2.02 -0.08 1.67
N ILE A 93 3.20 -0.14 2.28
CA ILE A 93 3.86 1.02 2.86
C ILE A 93 4.18 2.06 1.78
N ILE A 94 4.65 1.65 0.62
CA ILE A 94 4.91 2.51 -0.53
C ILE A 94 3.63 3.20 -0.99
N ALA A 95 2.53 2.46 -1.13
CA ALA A 95 1.24 3.04 -1.49
C ALA A 95 0.78 4.09 -0.48
N TYR A 96 0.99 3.84 0.81
CA TYR A 96 0.69 4.81 1.86
C TYR A 96 1.55 6.07 1.73
N ILE A 97 2.88 5.94 1.61
CA ILE A 97 3.76 7.11 1.45
C ILE A 97 3.34 7.94 0.24
N LEU A 98 3.10 7.29 -0.91
CA LEU A 98 2.68 8.00 -2.13
C LEU A 98 1.31 8.67 -2.00
N SER A 99 0.44 8.16 -1.14
CA SER A 99 -0.86 8.79 -0.84
C SER A 99 -0.72 10.14 -0.11
N LEU A 100 0.44 10.42 0.49
CA LEU A 100 0.73 11.69 1.17
C LEU A 100 1.24 12.77 0.22
N LYS A 101 1.35 12.48 -1.07
CA LYS A 101 1.69 13.47 -2.08
C LYS A 101 0.65 14.58 -2.13
N ARG A 102 1.13 15.82 -2.14
CA ARG A 102 0.31 17.01 -2.38
C ARG A 102 0.28 17.26 -3.88
N ASN A 103 -0.92 17.48 -4.41
CA ASN A 103 -1.12 17.88 -5.80
C ASN A 103 -0.84 19.37 -5.98
#